data_edaf341881177b48dbce27329a3e71fe
#
_entry.id   edaf341881177b48dbce27329a3e71fe
#
_cell.length_a   1.000
_cell.length_b   1.000
_cell.length_c   1.000
_cell.angle_alpha   90.00
_cell.angle_beta   90.00
_cell.angle_gamma   90.00
#
_symmetry.space_group_name_H-M   'P 1'
#
loop_
_entity.id
_entity.type
_entity.pdbx_description
1 polymer ?
#
loop_
_entity_poly.entity_id
_entity_poly.type
_entity_poly.pdbx_seq_one_letter_code
_entity_poly.pdbx_strand_id
1 'polypeptide(L)'
;MSDGPKIVLTAEGATASETLGSTVAGFISALPDNYISSIISKFYFGVKNKKGIAFKAPYGLSKVEASLIYSGISREDVVIADPNNLDKIIGNDTRILGIYVMDPLGLSFGSGITYWILKLAGLPYQGIPYIARSFLNILINPSVLKHRKYLKIVVGGPATWQLTDTGFNKKLGIDVVYEGEFESKGPALFKDILNGRDVPKIVLGGAANLNDIPTIITPSNGGLVEITRGCGRGCSFCTPTLSGMIKSFPFEGHIDKEIKVNIEKGKTKDINLHSEEFFRYGAKGIDPEPEKVIELTKKAYKLVKSYGDDYTISTDFTTAAVVVESPKMVYEVADYINEGNRWTFIEMGIESGSPRIIKRLMAGKAKPFTPEQYPDIVEESIGILNDNRWVVVGTMILNLPGETDDDIIKNLELLDRLKKLKVITWPLPFIPMGALRHRDFTILDKMLLDPLRGEFITRALIKALSESKDSLELAVDKMYNPITKSIIFNIGNYIINYVINRYRETLNEYNYIKTRKQKREILRETL
;
A
#
# COMPACT_ATOMS: atom_id res chain seq x y z
N MET A 1 -17.95 -4.28 -36.96
CA MET A 1 -17.74 -4.30 -35.48
C MET A 1 -16.26 -4.41 -35.26
N SER A 2 -15.67 -3.58 -34.36
CA SER A 2 -14.24 -3.67 -34.03
C SER A 2 -13.95 -5.02 -33.39
N ASP A 3 -12.82 -5.62 -33.75
CA ASP A 3 -12.35 -6.87 -33.13
C ASP A 3 -11.49 -6.53 -31.90
N GLY A 4 -12.15 -6.11 -30.83
CA GLY A 4 -11.60 -5.66 -29.58
C GLY A 4 -11.35 -4.13 -29.48
N PRO A 5 -11.20 -3.59 -28.23
CA PRO A 5 -10.84 -2.20 -28.00
C PRO A 5 -9.37 -1.94 -28.37
N LYS A 6 -9.02 -0.71 -28.71
CA LYS A 6 -7.62 -0.35 -29.03
C LYS A 6 -6.68 -0.44 -27.84
N ILE A 7 -7.20 -0.15 -26.65
CA ILE A 7 -6.46 -0.12 -25.37
C ILE A 7 -7.15 -1.02 -24.36
N VAL A 8 -6.45 -2.02 -23.90
CA VAL A 8 -6.85 -2.87 -22.77
C VAL A 8 -5.97 -2.53 -21.57
N LEU A 9 -6.60 -2.14 -20.47
CA LEU A 9 -5.95 -1.88 -19.19
C LEU A 9 -6.24 -3.04 -18.24
N THR A 10 -5.25 -3.47 -17.46
CA THR A 10 -5.43 -4.53 -16.44
C THR A 10 -4.41 -4.37 -15.31
N ALA A 11 -4.52 -5.21 -14.29
CA ALA A 11 -3.55 -5.29 -13.19
C ALA A 11 -3.35 -6.76 -12.80
N GLU A 12 -2.27 -7.07 -12.06
CA GLU A 12 -2.13 -8.40 -11.46
C GLU A 12 -3.33 -8.74 -10.58
N GLY A 13 -3.72 -10.01 -10.54
CA GLY A 13 -5.02 -10.46 -10.02
C GLY A 13 -5.36 -9.99 -8.61
N ALA A 14 -4.39 -9.99 -7.69
CA ALA A 14 -4.60 -9.50 -6.33
C ALA A 14 -4.90 -8.00 -6.30
N THR A 15 -4.17 -7.21 -7.09
CA THR A 15 -4.36 -5.76 -7.21
C THR A 15 -5.66 -5.42 -7.93
N ALA A 16 -6.04 -6.21 -8.94
CA ALA A 16 -7.28 -6.02 -9.68
C ALA A 16 -8.53 -6.31 -8.84
N SER A 17 -8.43 -7.15 -7.80
CA SER A 17 -9.55 -7.59 -6.98
C SER A 17 -9.85 -6.62 -5.82
N GLU A 18 -11.07 -6.74 -5.26
CA GLU A 18 -11.44 -6.07 -4.01
C GLU A 18 -10.98 -6.85 -2.76
N THR A 19 -10.27 -7.98 -2.92
CA THR A 19 -9.79 -8.84 -1.82
C THR A 19 -10.83 -9.02 -0.70
N LEU A 20 -12.06 -9.37 -1.08
CA LEU A 20 -13.23 -9.53 -0.20
C LEU A 20 -13.60 -8.27 0.62
N GLY A 21 -13.14 -7.08 0.18
CA GLY A 21 -13.36 -5.80 0.89
C GLY A 21 -12.36 -5.53 2.02
N SER A 22 -11.29 -6.31 2.12
CA SER A 22 -10.26 -6.14 3.15
C SER A 22 -8.88 -5.93 2.54
N THR A 23 -8.23 -4.81 2.86
CA THR A 23 -6.83 -4.54 2.48
C THR A 23 -5.87 -5.58 3.09
N VAL A 24 -6.17 -6.08 4.29
CA VAL A 24 -5.39 -7.16 4.94
C VAL A 24 -5.38 -8.44 4.10
N ALA A 25 -6.48 -8.76 3.41
CA ALA A 25 -6.52 -9.90 2.50
C ALA A 25 -5.58 -9.72 1.28
N GLY A 26 -5.20 -8.50 0.94
CA GLY A 26 -4.20 -8.21 -0.09
C GLY A 26 -2.82 -8.78 0.24
N PHE A 27 -2.43 -8.80 1.53
CA PHE A 27 -1.16 -9.39 1.97
C PHE A 27 -1.05 -10.90 1.73
N ILE A 28 -2.18 -11.62 1.62
CA ILE A 28 -2.19 -13.04 1.23
C ILE A 28 -1.52 -13.23 -0.13
N SER A 29 -1.58 -12.24 -1.01
CA SER A 29 -0.94 -12.30 -2.34
C SER A 29 0.59 -12.30 -2.29
N ALA A 30 1.18 -11.90 -1.17
CA ALA A 30 2.62 -11.96 -0.94
C ALA A 30 3.10 -13.35 -0.50
N LEU A 31 2.19 -14.29 -0.17
CA LEU A 31 2.54 -15.69 0.04
C LEU A 31 3.10 -16.30 -1.25
N PRO A 32 4.05 -17.25 -1.14
CA PRO A 32 4.49 -18.05 -2.28
C PRO A 32 3.31 -18.72 -2.99
N ASP A 33 3.37 -18.79 -4.31
CA ASP A 33 2.29 -19.28 -5.17
C ASP A 33 1.86 -20.72 -4.87
N ASN A 34 2.75 -21.54 -4.31
CA ASN A 34 2.44 -22.91 -3.88
C ASN A 34 1.51 -22.99 -2.65
N TYR A 35 1.37 -21.91 -1.87
CA TYR A 35 0.39 -21.83 -0.78
C TYR A 35 -1.02 -21.45 -1.27
N ILE A 36 -1.15 -20.96 -2.51
CA ILE A 36 -2.38 -20.42 -3.04
C ILE A 36 -2.91 -21.33 -4.16
N SER A 37 -3.82 -22.23 -3.81
CA SER A 37 -4.49 -23.08 -4.79
C SER A 37 -5.36 -22.25 -5.75
N SER A 38 -5.72 -22.82 -6.90
CA SER A 38 -6.61 -22.18 -7.86
C SER A 38 -8.00 -21.86 -7.28
N ILE A 39 -8.45 -22.63 -6.29
CA ILE A 39 -9.72 -22.39 -5.59
C ILE A 39 -9.59 -21.18 -4.68
N ILE A 40 -8.51 -21.12 -3.88
CA ILE A 40 -8.21 -19.97 -3.00
C ILE A 40 -8.07 -18.71 -3.84
N SER A 41 -7.32 -18.78 -4.94
CA SER A 41 -7.07 -17.63 -5.82
C SER A 41 -8.37 -17.08 -6.42
N LYS A 42 -9.26 -17.94 -6.90
CA LYS A 42 -10.55 -17.51 -7.44
C LYS A 42 -11.47 -16.91 -6.37
N PHE A 43 -11.41 -17.42 -5.16
CA PHE A 43 -12.23 -16.93 -4.06
C PHE A 43 -11.75 -15.57 -3.55
N TYR A 44 -10.43 -15.43 -3.28
CA TYR A 44 -9.86 -14.21 -2.69
C TYR A 44 -9.58 -13.11 -3.72
N PHE A 45 -9.13 -13.48 -4.93
CA PHE A 45 -8.68 -12.55 -5.95
C PHE A 45 -9.58 -12.53 -7.19
N GLY A 46 -10.81 -12.99 -7.04
CA GLY A 46 -11.81 -12.93 -8.11
C GLY A 46 -12.22 -11.49 -8.41
N VAL A 47 -12.13 -11.08 -9.67
CA VAL A 47 -12.57 -9.77 -10.14
C VAL A 47 -14.03 -9.87 -10.59
N LYS A 48 -14.92 -9.03 -10.03
CA LYS A 48 -16.28 -8.92 -10.52
C LYS A 48 -16.25 -8.27 -11.90
N ASN A 49 -16.78 -8.98 -12.91
CA ASN A 49 -16.75 -8.50 -14.29
C ASN A 49 -18.07 -8.83 -15.05
N LYS A 50 -18.27 -8.13 -16.17
CA LYS A 50 -19.30 -8.45 -17.15
C LYS A 50 -18.63 -8.67 -18.50
N LYS A 51 -18.67 -9.91 -19.00
CA LYS A 51 -18.02 -10.30 -20.27
C LYS A 51 -16.52 -9.99 -20.31
N GLY A 52 -15.84 -10.06 -19.17
CA GLY A 52 -14.41 -9.76 -19.03
C GLY A 52 -14.08 -8.29 -18.69
N ILE A 53 -15.03 -7.37 -18.75
CA ILE A 53 -14.85 -5.96 -18.36
C ILE A 53 -15.06 -5.84 -16.84
N ALA A 54 -14.09 -5.31 -16.13
CA ALA A 54 -14.13 -5.14 -14.68
C ALA A 54 -15.16 -4.08 -14.26
N PHE A 55 -15.90 -4.32 -13.18
CA PHE A 55 -16.82 -3.33 -12.61
C PHE A 55 -16.12 -2.25 -11.79
N LYS A 56 -15.03 -2.63 -11.13
CA LYS A 56 -14.18 -1.76 -10.34
C LYS A 56 -12.72 -2.03 -10.69
N ALA A 57 -11.84 -1.10 -10.39
CA ALA A 57 -10.43 -1.21 -10.69
C ALA A 57 -9.56 -0.62 -9.56
N PRO A 58 -8.26 -0.94 -9.51
CA PRO A 58 -7.33 -0.16 -8.70
C PRO A 58 -7.44 1.32 -9.03
N TYR A 59 -7.44 2.18 -8.01
CA TYR A 59 -7.66 3.62 -8.21
C TYR A 59 -6.72 4.23 -9.26
N GLY A 60 -5.41 3.91 -9.20
CA GLY A 60 -4.45 4.40 -10.20
C GLY A 60 -4.80 3.96 -11.63
N LEU A 61 -5.37 2.76 -11.81
CA LEU A 61 -5.80 2.29 -13.13
C LEU A 61 -7.07 3.01 -13.61
N SER A 62 -8.00 3.34 -12.70
CA SER A 62 -9.17 4.19 -13.02
C SER A 62 -8.75 5.61 -13.42
N LYS A 63 -7.68 6.15 -12.82
CA LYS A 63 -7.08 7.44 -13.24
C LYS A 63 -6.44 7.35 -14.63
N VAL A 64 -5.75 6.24 -14.94
CA VAL A 64 -5.20 6.01 -16.30
C VAL A 64 -6.33 5.98 -17.33
N GLU A 65 -7.41 5.22 -17.09
CA GLU A 65 -8.57 5.20 -17.96
C GLU A 65 -9.14 6.61 -18.17
N ALA A 66 -9.41 7.33 -17.07
CA ALA A 66 -9.94 8.68 -17.13
C ALA A 66 -9.03 9.63 -17.92
N SER A 67 -7.72 9.60 -17.68
CA SER A 67 -6.75 10.46 -18.37
C SER A 67 -6.71 10.21 -19.88
N LEU A 68 -6.81 8.95 -20.31
CA LEU A 68 -6.87 8.60 -21.72
C LEU A 68 -8.15 9.17 -22.38
N ILE A 69 -9.31 8.99 -21.74
CA ILE A 69 -10.59 9.46 -22.24
C ILE A 69 -10.63 11.00 -22.28
N TYR A 70 -10.23 11.67 -21.20
CA TYR A 70 -10.19 13.14 -21.14
C TYR A 70 -9.18 13.74 -22.15
N SER A 71 -8.16 12.98 -22.52
CA SER A 71 -7.23 13.39 -23.59
C SER A 71 -7.82 13.32 -25.01
N GLY A 72 -9.06 12.80 -25.17
CA GLY A 72 -9.76 12.68 -26.45
C GLY A 72 -9.68 11.30 -27.10
N ILE A 73 -9.21 10.26 -26.40
CA ILE A 73 -9.35 8.86 -26.86
C ILE A 73 -10.81 8.44 -26.62
N SER A 74 -11.43 7.78 -27.61
CA SER A 74 -12.83 7.36 -27.48
C SER A 74 -13.04 6.41 -26.29
N ARG A 75 -14.17 6.60 -25.57
CA ARG A 75 -14.53 5.75 -24.44
C ARG A 75 -14.62 4.26 -24.80
N GLU A 76 -15.08 3.96 -26.01
CA GLU A 76 -15.22 2.58 -26.52
C GLU A 76 -13.88 1.93 -26.86
N ASP A 77 -12.83 2.74 -27.07
CA ASP A 77 -11.47 2.28 -27.36
C ASP A 77 -10.67 1.93 -26.09
N VAL A 78 -11.17 2.23 -24.89
CA VAL A 78 -10.46 2.01 -23.61
C VAL A 78 -11.29 1.12 -22.69
N VAL A 79 -10.75 -0.03 -22.30
CA VAL A 79 -11.42 -0.99 -21.43
C VAL A 79 -10.50 -1.44 -20.30
N ILE A 80 -11.03 -1.47 -19.07
CA ILE A 80 -10.36 -2.15 -17.94
C ILE A 80 -10.86 -3.58 -17.89
N ALA A 81 -9.95 -4.54 -18.09
CA ALA A 81 -10.24 -5.96 -18.18
C ALA A 81 -9.86 -6.72 -16.91
N ASP A 82 -10.67 -7.71 -16.56
CA ASP A 82 -10.28 -8.74 -15.60
C ASP A 82 -9.07 -9.53 -16.17
N PRO A 83 -7.94 -9.62 -15.44
CA PRO A 83 -6.75 -10.31 -15.91
C PRO A 83 -6.98 -11.80 -16.27
N ASN A 84 -8.01 -12.42 -15.70
CA ASN A 84 -8.36 -13.81 -15.98
C ASN A 84 -9.25 -13.98 -17.24
N ASN A 85 -9.69 -12.89 -17.86
CA ASN A 85 -10.60 -12.90 -19.01
C ASN A 85 -10.06 -12.06 -20.18
N LEU A 86 -8.74 -11.90 -20.31
CA LEU A 86 -8.11 -11.16 -21.39
C LEU A 86 -8.41 -11.76 -22.76
N ASP A 87 -8.62 -13.06 -22.84
CA ASP A 87 -9.02 -13.80 -24.04
C ASP A 87 -10.38 -13.37 -24.62
N LYS A 88 -11.26 -12.81 -23.78
CA LYS A 88 -12.57 -12.29 -24.22
C LYS A 88 -12.54 -10.84 -24.68
N ILE A 89 -11.44 -10.12 -24.43
CA ILE A 89 -11.33 -8.68 -24.64
C ILE A 89 -10.30 -8.32 -25.70
N ILE A 90 -9.10 -8.97 -25.67
CA ILE A 90 -8.04 -8.72 -26.63
C ILE A 90 -8.42 -9.29 -27.99
N GLY A 91 -8.49 -8.43 -29.00
CA GLY A 91 -8.78 -8.78 -30.37
C GLY A 91 -7.78 -8.19 -31.37
N ASN A 92 -8.07 -8.36 -32.67
CA ASN A 92 -7.16 -7.91 -33.72
C ASN A 92 -6.99 -6.38 -33.80
N ASP A 93 -7.94 -5.61 -33.25
CA ASP A 93 -7.85 -4.14 -33.20
C ASP A 93 -7.10 -3.62 -31.97
N THR A 94 -6.79 -4.50 -30.99
CA THR A 94 -6.07 -4.10 -29.78
C THR A 94 -4.60 -3.80 -30.11
N ARG A 95 -4.14 -2.63 -29.69
CA ARG A 95 -2.78 -2.12 -29.92
C ARG A 95 -1.95 -1.97 -28.66
N ILE A 96 -2.61 -1.71 -27.52
CA ILE A 96 -1.95 -1.47 -26.24
C ILE A 96 -2.56 -2.35 -25.16
N LEU A 97 -1.71 -3.08 -24.44
CA LEU A 97 -2.02 -3.68 -23.15
C LEU A 97 -1.28 -2.89 -22.07
N GLY A 98 -2.03 -2.09 -21.30
CA GLY A 98 -1.52 -1.37 -20.14
C GLY A 98 -1.67 -2.21 -18.88
N ILE A 99 -0.58 -2.48 -18.16
CA ILE A 99 -0.56 -3.30 -16.95
C ILE A 99 -0.13 -2.44 -15.76
N TYR A 100 -0.99 -2.35 -14.75
CA TYR A 100 -0.69 -1.71 -13.47
C TYR A 100 -0.08 -2.73 -12.51
N VAL A 101 1.07 -2.40 -11.90
CA VAL A 101 1.83 -3.33 -11.05
C VAL A 101 2.12 -2.76 -9.67
N MET A 102 1.96 -3.61 -8.63
CA MET A 102 2.28 -3.31 -7.23
C MET A 102 3.51 -4.09 -6.72
N ASP A 103 3.74 -5.31 -7.23
CA ASP A 103 4.90 -6.13 -6.83
C ASP A 103 5.25 -7.20 -7.90
N PRO A 104 5.62 -6.78 -9.12
CA PRO A 104 5.75 -7.69 -10.27
C PRO A 104 6.87 -8.72 -10.13
N LEU A 105 7.86 -8.51 -9.27
CA LEU A 105 8.97 -9.44 -9.03
C LEU A 105 9.07 -9.93 -7.58
N GLY A 106 8.14 -9.55 -6.69
CA GLY A 106 8.17 -9.93 -5.28
C GLY A 106 9.26 -9.23 -4.47
N LEU A 107 9.63 -8.01 -4.83
CA LEU A 107 10.69 -7.23 -4.16
C LEU A 107 10.14 -6.13 -3.25
N SER A 108 8.81 -6.07 -3.05
CA SER A 108 8.19 -5.10 -2.15
C SER A 108 8.39 -5.48 -0.67
N PHE A 109 8.12 -4.52 0.21
CA PHE A 109 8.13 -4.76 1.65
C PHE A 109 7.13 -5.84 2.07
N GLY A 110 5.97 -5.93 1.42
CA GLY A 110 4.96 -6.96 1.70
C GLY A 110 5.49 -8.38 1.49
N SER A 111 6.19 -8.61 0.38
CA SER A 111 6.88 -9.89 0.11
C SER A 111 8.01 -10.14 1.11
N GLY A 112 8.76 -9.10 1.50
CA GLY A 112 9.83 -9.19 2.50
C GLY A 112 9.31 -9.55 3.90
N ILE A 113 8.23 -8.92 4.36
CA ILE A 113 7.59 -9.27 5.65
C ILE A 113 7.09 -10.71 5.61
N THR A 114 6.41 -11.10 4.53
CA THR A 114 5.89 -12.47 4.37
C THR A 114 7.01 -13.50 4.44
N TYR A 115 8.17 -13.21 3.86
CA TYR A 115 9.37 -14.03 4.01
C TYR A 115 9.76 -14.20 5.48
N TRP A 116 9.86 -13.12 6.25
CA TRP A 116 10.19 -13.17 7.68
C TRP A 116 9.14 -13.94 8.50
N ILE A 117 7.85 -13.70 8.24
CA ILE A 117 6.75 -14.40 8.91
C ILE A 117 6.88 -15.91 8.74
N LEU A 118 7.06 -16.39 7.51
CA LEU A 118 7.17 -17.81 7.22
C LEU A 118 8.45 -18.41 7.82
N LYS A 119 9.59 -17.77 7.67
CA LYS A 119 10.88 -18.25 8.20
C LYS A 119 10.86 -18.37 9.72
N LEU A 120 10.39 -17.37 10.44
CA LEU A 120 10.27 -17.40 11.91
C LEU A 120 9.24 -18.42 12.40
N ALA A 121 8.20 -18.69 11.60
CA ALA A 121 7.23 -19.76 11.89
C ALA A 121 7.76 -21.17 11.57
N GLY A 122 8.97 -21.29 11.03
CA GLY A 122 9.54 -22.58 10.60
C GLY A 122 8.86 -23.16 9.35
N LEU A 123 8.17 -22.30 8.57
CA LEU A 123 7.48 -22.69 7.36
C LEU A 123 8.38 -22.50 6.13
N PRO A 124 8.30 -23.38 5.11
CA PRO A 124 9.13 -23.25 3.91
C PRO A 124 8.72 -22.01 3.09
N TYR A 125 9.70 -21.26 2.60
CA TYR A 125 9.50 -20.23 1.58
C TYR A 125 10.02 -20.77 0.24
N GLN A 126 9.12 -21.29 -0.59
CA GLN A 126 9.43 -21.88 -1.89
C GLN A 126 8.50 -21.30 -2.96
N GLY A 127 9.02 -21.05 -4.16
CA GLY A 127 8.28 -20.40 -5.23
C GLY A 127 8.48 -18.88 -5.24
N ILE A 128 7.57 -18.18 -5.89
CA ILE A 128 7.53 -16.72 -5.94
C ILE A 128 6.22 -16.21 -5.34
N PRO A 129 6.16 -14.96 -4.85
CA PRO A 129 4.89 -14.39 -4.38
C PRO A 129 3.77 -14.54 -5.43
N TYR A 130 2.58 -14.87 -4.98
CA TYR A 130 1.42 -15.05 -5.89
C TYR A 130 1.15 -13.81 -6.74
N ILE A 131 1.33 -12.62 -6.19
CA ILE A 131 1.18 -11.36 -6.94
C ILE A 131 2.14 -11.30 -8.13
N ALA A 132 3.41 -11.69 -7.94
CA ALA A 132 4.39 -11.76 -9.03
C ALA A 132 4.02 -12.87 -10.06
N ARG A 133 3.56 -14.04 -9.59
CA ARG A 133 3.05 -15.10 -10.46
C ARG A 133 1.88 -14.60 -11.30
N SER A 134 0.97 -13.88 -10.70
CA SER A 134 -0.20 -13.30 -11.37
C SER A 134 0.18 -12.30 -12.47
N PHE A 135 1.20 -11.47 -12.23
CA PHE A 135 1.77 -10.59 -13.26
C PHE A 135 2.35 -11.39 -14.43
N LEU A 136 3.17 -12.40 -14.15
CA LEU A 136 3.76 -13.26 -15.20
C LEU A 136 2.68 -13.97 -16.02
N ASN A 137 1.59 -14.41 -15.39
CA ASN A 137 0.47 -15.05 -16.08
C ASN A 137 -0.22 -14.13 -17.10
N ILE A 138 -0.24 -12.81 -16.86
CA ILE A 138 -0.75 -11.84 -17.85
C ILE A 138 0.16 -11.87 -19.09
N LEU A 139 1.47 -11.83 -18.90
CA LEU A 139 2.43 -11.77 -20.02
C LEU A 139 2.42 -13.04 -20.88
N ILE A 140 2.18 -14.20 -20.28
CA ILE A 140 2.12 -15.49 -21.00
C ILE A 140 0.69 -15.89 -21.40
N ASN A 141 -0.29 -15.02 -21.21
CA ASN A 141 -1.68 -15.30 -21.62
C ASN A 141 -1.74 -15.60 -23.11
N PRO A 142 -2.45 -16.67 -23.56
CA PRO A 142 -2.50 -17.07 -24.97
C PRO A 142 -2.94 -15.96 -25.93
N SER A 143 -3.91 -15.13 -25.53
CA SER A 143 -4.36 -13.99 -26.34
C SER A 143 -3.31 -12.89 -26.43
N VAL A 144 -2.55 -12.62 -25.37
CA VAL A 144 -1.43 -11.68 -25.40
C VAL A 144 -0.35 -12.18 -26.34
N LEU A 145 0.04 -13.45 -26.23
CA LEU A 145 1.07 -14.05 -27.09
C LEU A 145 0.63 -14.09 -28.57
N LYS A 146 -0.62 -14.46 -28.83
CA LYS A 146 -1.18 -14.49 -30.19
C LYS A 146 -1.11 -13.14 -30.90
N HIS A 147 -1.40 -12.06 -30.19
CA HIS A 147 -1.47 -10.71 -30.76
C HIS A 147 -0.14 -9.92 -30.62
N ARG A 148 0.90 -10.53 -30.05
CA ARG A 148 2.17 -9.88 -29.68
C ARG A 148 2.84 -9.11 -30.82
N LYS A 149 2.61 -9.49 -32.07
CA LYS A 149 3.14 -8.78 -33.25
C LYS A 149 2.66 -7.32 -33.34
N TYR A 150 1.42 -7.06 -32.92
CA TYR A 150 0.77 -5.74 -33.02
C TYR A 150 0.51 -5.09 -31.67
N LEU A 151 0.49 -5.90 -30.62
CA LEU A 151 0.19 -5.49 -29.24
C LEU A 151 1.45 -4.98 -28.54
N LYS A 152 1.43 -3.72 -28.13
CA LYS A 152 2.46 -3.14 -27.26
C LYS A 152 2.10 -3.31 -25.80
N ILE A 153 3.02 -3.84 -25.00
CA ILE A 153 2.87 -4.00 -23.55
C ILE A 153 3.50 -2.79 -22.87
N VAL A 154 2.66 -2.02 -22.19
CA VAL A 154 3.05 -0.85 -21.38
C VAL A 154 2.81 -1.16 -19.92
N VAL A 155 3.85 -1.12 -19.08
CA VAL A 155 3.74 -1.38 -17.65
C VAL A 155 3.91 -0.09 -16.87
N GLY A 156 2.97 0.20 -15.97
CA GLY A 156 2.98 1.35 -15.06
C GLY A 156 2.61 0.93 -13.64
N GLY A 157 2.68 1.87 -12.71
CA GLY A 157 2.35 1.64 -11.30
C GLY A 157 3.54 1.83 -10.36
N PRO A 158 3.33 1.79 -9.03
CA PRO A 158 4.34 2.19 -8.05
C PRO A 158 5.55 1.25 -7.99
N ALA A 159 5.44 0.01 -8.49
CA ALA A 159 6.52 -0.97 -8.44
C ALA A 159 7.28 -1.17 -9.76
N THR A 160 7.13 -0.27 -10.72
CA THR A 160 7.86 -0.33 -12.02
C THR A 160 9.38 -0.31 -11.87
N TRP A 161 9.90 0.33 -10.81
CA TRP A 161 11.32 0.32 -10.46
C TRP A 161 11.91 -1.11 -10.33
N GLN A 162 11.10 -2.10 -9.92
CA GLN A 162 11.54 -3.49 -9.87
C GLN A 162 11.97 -4.00 -11.25
N LEU A 163 11.24 -3.63 -12.28
CA LEU A 163 11.51 -4.04 -13.66
C LEU A 163 12.70 -3.30 -14.27
N THR A 164 12.82 -2.00 -14.01
CA THR A 164 13.87 -1.16 -14.58
C THR A 164 15.21 -1.37 -13.89
N ASP A 165 15.26 -1.39 -12.55
CA ASP A 165 16.51 -1.53 -11.79
C ASP A 165 17.14 -2.92 -11.91
N THR A 166 16.32 -3.95 -12.11
CA THR A 166 16.80 -5.32 -12.34
C THR A 166 17.03 -5.67 -13.81
N GLY A 167 16.55 -4.84 -14.73
CA GLY A 167 16.60 -5.09 -16.17
C GLY A 167 15.65 -6.20 -16.66
N PHE A 168 14.71 -6.66 -15.81
CA PHE A 168 13.75 -7.70 -16.19
C PHE A 168 12.72 -7.23 -17.23
N ASN A 169 12.48 -5.92 -17.38
CA ASN A 169 11.65 -5.39 -18.45
C ASN A 169 12.05 -5.92 -19.83
N LYS A 170 13.36 -5.99 -20.12
CA LYS A 170 13.88 -6.53 -21.39
C LYS A 170 13.65 -8.05 -21.49
N LYS A 171 13.94 -8.81 -20.42
CA LYS A 171 13.81 -10.27 -20.39
C LYS A 171 12.36 -10.72 -20.54
N LEU A 172 11.41 -9.95 -19.98
CA LEU A 172 9.98 -10.23 -20.03
C LEU A 172 9.29 -9.70 -21.29
N GLY A 173 10.03 -9.08 -22.20
CA GLY A 173 9.48 -8.57 -23.47
C GLY A 173 8.53 -7.39 -23.29
N ILE A 174 8.69 -6.57 -22.25
CA ILE A 174 7.91 -5.36 -22.03
C ILE A 174 8.40 -4.29 -22.99
N ASP A 175 7.48 -3.67 -23.75
CA ASP A 175 7.83 -2.65 -24.75
C ASP A 175 8.16 -1.32 -24.08
N VAL A 176 7.34 -0.90 -23.10
CA VAL A 176 7.50 0.38 -22.38
C VAL A 176 7.26 0.20 -20.90
N VAL A 177 8.14 0.76 -20.08
CA VAL A 177 7.91 0.98 -18.64
C VAL A 177 7.69 2.46 -18.41
N TYR A 178 6.57 2.80 -17.77
CA TYR A 178 6.21 4.17 -17.41
C TYR A 178 6.37 4.40 -15.90
N GLU A 179 7.26 5.30 -15.51
CA GLU A 179 7.51 5.68 -14.11
C GLU A 179 7.05 7.12 -13.87
N GLY A 180 6.22 7.35 -12.85
CA GLY A 180 5.70 8.67 -12.49
C GLY A 180 4.19 8.78 -12.66
N GLU A 181 3.67 9.99 -12.49
CA GLU A 181 2.24 10.28 -12.60
C GLU A 181 1.81 10.21 -14.06
N PHE A 182 0.86 9.31 -14.36
CA PHE A 182 0.46 9.00 -15.74
C PHE A 182 -0.11 10.21 -16.48
N GLU A 183 -0.82 11.06 -15.76
CA GLU A 183 -1.49 12.25 -16.28
C GLU A 183 -0.52 13.23 -16.95
N SER A 184 0.75 13.20 -16.58
CA SER A 184 1.76 14.14 -17.12
C SER A 184 2.12 13.86 -18.58
N LYS A 185 2.51 12.63 -18.92
CA LYS A 185 2.97 12.24 -20.27
C LYS A 185 2.29 11.00 -20.82
N GLY A 186 1.57 10.25 -19.99
CA GLY A 186 0.97 8.98 -20.37
C GLY A 186 -0.02 9.07 -21.53
N PRO A 187 -0.96 10.04 -21.54
CA PRO A 187 -1.89 10.18 -22.66
C PRO A 187 -1.21 10.46 -24.00
N ALA A 188 -0.15 11.28 -24.01
CA ALA A 188 0.64 11.53 -25.23
C ALA A 188 1.38 10.27 -25.70
N LEU A 189 2.01 9.54 -24.77
CA LEU A 189 2.67 8.25 -25.05
C LEU A 189 1.71 7.25 -25.71
N PHE A 190 0.50 7.10 -25.18
CA PHE A 190 -0.47 6.15 -25.73
C PHE A 190 -0.95 6.57 -27.13
N LYS A 191 -1.15 7.87 -27.37
CA LYS A 191 -1.46 8.39 -28.71
C LYS A 191 -0.32 8.14 -29.70
N ASP A 192 0.93 8.31 -29.28
CA ASP A 192 2.10 8.04 -30.12
C ASP A 192 2.17 6.56 -30.52
N ILE A 193 1.94 5.65 -29.58
CA ILE A 193 1.89 4.21 -29.84
C ILE A 193 0.74 3.87 -30.81
N LEU A 194 -0.47 4.42 -30.60
CA LEU A 194 -1.62 4.19 -31.49
C LEU A 194 -1.37 4.69 -32.92
N ASN A 195 -0.58 5.76 -33.07
CA ASN A 195 -0.18 6.32 -34.34
C ASN A 195 1.05 5.62 -34.97
N GLY A 196 1.54 4.53 -34.36
CA GLY A 196 2.69 3.78 -34.86
C GLY A 196 4.02 4.50 -34.72
N ARG A 197 4.14 5.51 -33.88
CA ARG A 197 5.39 6.23 -33.63
C ARG A 197 6.31 5.42 -32.71
N ASP A 198 7.61 5.56 -32.94
CA ASP A 198 8.60 5.01 -32.02
C ASP A 198 8.58 5.75 -30.68
N VAL A 199 8.63 4.98 -29.60
CA VAL A 199 8.58 5.49 -28.22
C VAL A 199 9.75 4.93 -27.38
N PRO A 200 10.24 5.68 -26.39
CA PRO A 200 11.28 5.20 -25.48
C PRO A 200 10.82 3.96 -24.69
N LYS A 201 11.75 3.04 -24.43
CA LYS A 201 11.46 1.83 -23.61
C LYS A 201 11.21 2.14 -22.13
N ILE A 202 11.71 3.25 -21.63
CA ILE A 202 11.48 3.76 -20.27
C ILE A 202 11.06 5.23 -20.43
N VAL A 203 9.90 5.57 -19.87
CA VAL A 203 9.34 6.92 -19.89
C VAL A 203 9.23 7.42 -18.45
N LEU A 204 9.90 8.53 -18.16
CA LEU A 204 9.78 9.22 -16.88
C LEU A 204 8.70 10.31 -17.00
N GLY A 205 7.56 10.07 -16.36
CA GLY A 205 6.41 10.98 -16.39
C GLY A 205 6.67 12.26 -15.58
N GLY A 206 7.17 12.12 -14.37
CA GLY A 206 7.26 13.21 -13.41
C GLY A 206 5.91 13.47 -12.73
N ALA A 207 5.78 14.64 -12.10
CA ALA A 207 4.56 15.08 -11.43
C ALA A 207 3.60 15.75 -12.42
N ALA A 208 2.29 15.49 -12.27
CA ALA A 208 1.24 16.15 -13.01
C ALA A 208 0.80 17.47 -12.33
N ASN A 209 0.26 18.40 -13.11
CA ASN A 209 -0.43 19.54 -12.51
C ASN A 209 -1.79 19.09 -11.96
N LEU A 210 -2.22 19.67 -10.85
CA LEU A 210 -3.48 19.31 -10.21
C LEU A 210 -4.70 19.40 -11.16
N ASN A 211 -4.71 20.42 -12.00
CA ASN A 211 -5.80 20.68 -12.95
C ASN A 211 -5.85 19.67 -14.12
N ASP A 212 -4.77 18.96 -14.36
CA ASP A 212 -4.67 17.95 -15.44
C ASP A 212 -5.10 16.56 -14.96
N ILE A 213 -5.41 16.42 -13.66
CA ILE A 213 -5.79 15.15 -13.06
C ILE A 213 -7.32 15.01 -13.10
N PRO A 214 -7.86 14.13 -13.96
CA PRO A 214 -9.30 13.96 -14.10
C PRO A 214 -9.92 13.18 -12.94
N THR A 215 -11.24 13.31 -12.77
CA THR A 215 -12.04 12.44 -11.90
C THR A 215 -12.16 11.04 -12.52
N ILE A 216 -12.23 10.00 -11.69
CA ILE A 216 -12.39 8.62 -12.15
C ILE A 216 -13.75 8.42 -12.86
N ILE A 217 -13.77 7.47 -13.81
CA ILE A 217 -14.97 7.07 -14.56
C ILE A 217 -15.41 5.67 -14.12
N THR A 218 -14.47 4.74 -14.02
CA THR A 218 -14.67 3.41 -13.43
C THR A 218 -14.45 3.51 -11.92
N PRO A 219 -15.37 2.97 -11.08
CA PRO A 219 -15.25 3.00 -9.63
C PRO A 219 -13.97 2.34 -9.14
N SER A 220 -13.44 2.83 -8.03
CA SER A 220 -12.25 2.28 -7.41
C SER A 220 -12.55 1.09 -6.51
N ASN A 221 -11.59 0.17 -6.41
CA ASN A 221 -11.60 -0.87 -5.39
C ASN A 221 -11.61 -0.22 -4.00
N GLY A 222 -12.42 -0.76 -3.08
CA GLY A 222 -12.52 -0.26 -1.70
C GLY A 222 -13.08 1.15 -1.54
N GLY A 223 -13.67 1.75 -2.61
CA GLY A 223 -14.26 3.10 -2.54
C GLY A 223 -13.25 4.22 -2.33
N LEU A 224 -12.01 4.02 -2.77
CA LEU A 224 -10.93 4.99 -2.60
C LEU A 224 -11.18 6.26 -3.42
N VAL A 225 -11.00 7.41 -2.78
CA VAL A 225 -11.10 8.75 -3.35
C VAL A 225 -9.86 9.53 -2.94
N GLU A 226 -9.00 9.89 -3.88
CA GLU A 226 -7.79 10.66 -3.61
C GLU A 226 -8.16 12.11 -3.27
N ILE A 227 -7.86 12.52 -2.02
CA ILE A 227 -8.13 13.90 -1.58
C ILE A 227 -6.87 14.78 -1.64
N THR A 228 -5.69 14.16 -1.56
CA THR A 228 -4.40 14.84 -1.74
C THR A 228 -3.42 13.97 -2.50
N ARG A 229 -2.43 14.59 -3.13
CA ARG A 229 -1.28 13.91 -3.73
C ARG A 229 0.02 14.50 -3.20
N GLY A 230 0.94 13.63 -2.75
CA GLY A 230 2.17 14.01 -2.06
C GLY A 230 1.95 14.35 -0.59
N CYS A 231 3.04 14.36 0.21
CA CYS A 231 2.97 14.72 1.63
C CYS A 231 3.90 15.88 2.02
N GLY A 232 4.97 16.16 1.25
CA GLY A 232 5.88 17.26 1.48
C GLY A 232 6.85 17.11 2.66
N ARG A 233 6.91 15.93 3.30
CA ARG A 233 7.82 15.66 4.43
C ARG A 233 9.27 15.40 4.00
N GLY A 234 9.52 15.03 2.74
CA GLY A 234 10.85 14.90 2.15
C GLY A 234 11.70 13.76 2.69
N CYS A 235 11.09 12.65 3.10
CA CYS A 235 11.81 11.44 3.51
C CYS A 235 12.65 10.91 2.34
N SER A 236 13.95 10.65 2.56
CA SER A 236 14.87 10.30 1.49
C SER A 236 14.64 8.91 0.86
N PHE A 237 13.96 8.02 1.56
CA PHE A 237 13.59 6.68 1.08
C PHE A 237 12.24 6.64 0.36
N CYS A 238 11.44 7.72 0.43
CA CYS A 238 10.12 7.75 -0.17
C CYS A 238 10.19 8.02 -1.68
N THR A 239 9.18 7.59 -2.43
CA THR A 239 9.11 7.89 -3.86
C THR A 239 8.95 9.40 -4.10
N PRO A 240 9.47 9.94 -5.23
CA PRO A 240 9.34 11.38 -5.51
C PRO A 240 7.90 11.88 -5.55
N THR A 241 6.96 11.08 -6.02
CA THR A 241 5.53 11.43 -6.04
C THR A 241 4.95 11.59 -4.65
N LEU A 242 5.32 10.71 -3.72
CA LEU A 242 4.84 10.77 -2.33
C LEU A 242 5.59 11.83 -1.52
N SER A 243 6.89 12.04 -1.75
CA SER A 243 7.69 13.04 -1.06
C SER A 243 7.53 14.46 -1.60
N GLY A 244 6.87 14.63 -2.74
CA GLY A 244 6.57 15.92 -3.34
C GLY A 244 5.67 16.80 -2.46
N MET A 245 5.59 18.10 -2.78
CA MET A 245 4.69 19.02 -2.06
C MET A 245 3.26 18.52 -2.09
N ILE A 246 2.57 18.64 -0.96
CA ILE A 246 1.17 18.25 -0.86
C ILE A 246 0.31 19.10 -1.79
N LYS A 247 -0.55 18.45 -2.57
CA LYS A 247 -1.54 19.05 -3.45
C LYS A 247 -2.91 18.53 -3.01
N SER A 248 -3.84 19.42 -2.68
CA SER A 248 -5.19 19.06 -2.24
C SER A 248 -6.20 19.28 -3.35
N PHE A 249 -7.00 18.26 -3.64
CA PHE A 249 -8.09 18.37 -4.61
C PHE A 249 -9.26 19.17 -4.02
N PRO A 250 -9.97 19.97 -4.82
CA PRO A 250 -11.17 20.65 -4.35
C PRO A 250 -12.29 19.64 -4.06
N PHE A 251 -13.09 19.92 -3.02
CA PHE A 251 -14.23 19.06 -2.73
C PHE A 251 -15.25 19.13 -3.87
N GLU A 252 -15.70 20.37 -4.19
CA GLU A 252 -16.66 20.61 -5.26
C GLU A 252 -16.04 20.37 -6.64
N GLY A 253 -16.68 19.49 -7.40
CA GLY A 253 -16.30 19.20 -8.79
C GLY A 253 -15.20 18.15 -8.95
N HIS A 254 -14.53 17.71 -7.87
CA HIS A 254 -13.55 16.61 -7.90
C HIS A 254 -13.89 15.53 -6.87
N ILE A 255 -13.67 15.77 -5.58
CA ILE A 255 -13.88 14.76 -4.53
C ILE A 255 -15.34 14.29 -4.50
N ASP A 256 -16.30 15.21 -4.55
CA ASP A 256 -17.74 14.91 -4.57
C ASP A 256 -18.15 14.04 -5.77
N LYS A 257 -17.54 14.25 -6.94
CA LYS A 257 -17.79 13.44 -8.13
C LYS A 257 -17.27 12.01 -7.98
N GLU A 258 -16.07 11.85 -7.43
CA GLU A 258 -15.50 10.53 -7.23
C GLU A 258 -16.24 9.72 -6.15
N ILE A 259 -16.69 10.38 -5.08
CA ILE A 259 -17.59 9.78 -4.09
C ILE A 259 -18.85 9.25 -4.79
N LYS A 260 -19.50 10.07 -5.63
CA LYS A 260 -20.71 9.68 -6.38
C LYS A 260 -20.45 8.52 -7.33
N VAL A 261 -19.32 8.51 -8.06
CA VAL A 261 -18.93 7.39 -8.93
C VAL A 261 -18.83 6.09 -8.14
N ASN A 262 -18.16 6.10 -6.98
CA ASN A 262 -17.99 4.93 -6.13
C ASN A 262 -19.32 4.45 -5.54
N ILE A 263 -20.22 5.33 -5.14
CA ILE A 263 -21.53 4.97 -4.58
C ILE A 263 -22.48 4.52 -5.69
N GLU A 264 -22.70 5.34 -6.71
CA GLU A 264 -23.75 5.13 -7.69
C GLU A 264 -23.44 3.98 -8.64
N LYS A 265 -22.21 3.93 -9.17
CA LYS A 265 -21.77 2.87 -10.09
C LYS A 265 -21.13 1.70 -9.33
N GLY A 266 -20.28 1.98 -8.34
CA GLY A 266 -19.53 0.97 -7.59
C GLY A 266 -20.34 0.26 -6.50
N LYS A 267 -21.49 0.82 -6.09
CA LYS A 267 -22.30 0.33 -4.97
C LYS A 267 -21.50 0.18 -3.67
N THR A 268 -20.52 1.05 -3.48
CA THR A 268 -19.64 1.04 -2.32
C THR A 268 -20.25 1.88 -1.21
N LYS A 269 -20.31 1.34 0.00
CA LYS A 269 -20.91 2.01 1.18
C LYS A 269 -19.90 2.67 2.09
N ASP A 270 -18.65 2.21 2.11
CA ASP A 270 -17.56 2.82 2.85
C ASP A 270 -16.64 3.55 1.87
N ILE A 271 -16.58 4.87 1.96
CA ILE A 271 -15.76 5.71 1.10
C ILE A 271 -14.47 6.04 1.83
N ASN A 272 -13.35 5.63 1.25
CA ASN A 272 -12.03 5.91 1.81
C ASN A 272 -11.48 7.22 1.22
N LEU A 273 -11.34 8.23 2.06
CA LEU A 273 -10.72 9.51 1.75
C LEU A 273 -9.19 9.35 1.80
N HIS A 274 -8.60 8.95 0.68
CA HIS A 274 -7.19 8.62 0.56
C HIS A 274 -6.29 9.85 0.53
N SER A 275 -5.29 9.86 1.40
CA SER A 275 -4.23 10.86 1.46
C SER A 275 -2.97 10.23 2.05
N GLU A 276 -1.80 10.61 1.59
CA GLU A 276 -0.54 10.25 2.25
C GLU A 276 -0.41 10.85 3.67
N GLU A 277 -1.21 11.85 3.98
CA GLU A 277 -1.30 12.48 5.29
C GLU A 277 -2.63 13.23 5.42
N PHE A 278 -3.68 12.52 5.84
CA PHE A 278 -5.06 12.99 5.86
C PHE A 278 -5.25 14.30 6.62
N PHE A 279 -4.69 14.42 7.83
CA PHE A 279 -4.82 15.60 8.67
C PHE A 279 -4.07 16.84 8.16
N ARG A 280 -3.50 16.76 6.96
CA ARG A 280 -2.89 17.90 6.26
C ARG A 280 -3.59 18.26 4.95
N TYR A 281 -4.81 17.80 4.75
CA TYR A 281 -5.61 18.30 3.63
C TYR A 281 -5.70 19.83 3.66
N GLY A 282 -5.44 20.46 2.53
CA GLY A 282 -5.43 21.92 2.40
C GLY A 282 -4.22 22.64 2.97
N ALA A 283 -3.22 21.91 3.50
CA ALA A 283 -2.04 22.47 4.13
C ALA A 283 -1.24 23.38 3.22
N LYS A 284 -0.63 24.41 3.82
CA LYS A 284 0.36 25.29 3.21
C LYS A 284 1.75 24.91 3.70
N GLY A 285 2.50 24.21 2.88
CA GLY A 285 3.80 23.67 3.29
C GLY A 285 3.66 22.54 4.32
N ILE A 286 4.29 22.67 5.49
CA ILE A 286 4.27 21.69 6.56
C ILE A 286 3.09 21.88 7.53
N ASP A 287 2.64 23.11 7.71
CA ASP A 287 1.66 23.49 8.71
C ASP A 287 0.26 22.98 8.32
N PRO A 288 -0.47 22.32 9.22
CA PRO A 288 -1.84 21.86 8.96
C PRO A 288 -2.81 23.05 8.87
N GLU A 289 -3.92 22.83 8.18
CA GLU A 289 -5.06 23.75 8.12
C GLU A 289 -6.30 23.04 8.73
N PRO A 290 -6.43 23.00 10.06
CA PRO A 290 -7.45 22.23 10.76
C PRO A 290 -8.87 22.44 10.25
N GLU A 291 -9.26 23.70 10.00
CA GLU A 291 -10.59 24.06 9.52
C GLU A 291 -10.92 23.41 8.16
N LYS A 292 -9.92 23.30 7.27
CA LYS A 292 -10.12 22.68 5.96
C LYS A 292 -10.31 21.17 6.06
N VAL A 293 -9.58 20.50 6.97
CA VAL A 293 -9.74 19.06 7.21
C VAL A 293 -11.11 18.76 7.79
N ILE A 294 -11.55 19.55 8.77
CA ILE A 294 -12.86 19.43 9.41
C ILE A 294 -13.97 19.70 8.39
N GLU A 295 -13.85 20.77 7.58
CA GLU A 295 -14.81 21.10 6.54
C GLU A 295 -14.93 19.99 5.48
N LEU A 296 -13.80 19.47 4.97
CA LEU A 296 -13.76 18.34 4.06
C LEU A 296 -14.53 17.16 4.64
N THR A 297 -14.19 16.78 5.87
CA THR A 297 -14.79 15.63 6.56
C THR A 297 -16.29 15.78 6.70
N LYS A 298 -16.76 16.97 7.15
CA LYS A 298 -18.18 17.31 7.27
C LYS A 298 -18.91 17.22 5.93
N LYS A 299 -18.32 17.76 4.86
CA LYS A 299 -18.90 17.71 3.51
C LYS A 299 -19.00 16.28 2.99
N ALA A 300 -17.92 15.50 3.11
CA ALA A 300 -17.90 14.10 2.68
C ALA A 300 -18.92 13.26 3.48
N TYR A 301 -18.95 13.41 4.81
CA TYR A 301 -19.91 12.76 5.67
C TYR A 301 -21.36 13.06 5.26
N LYS A 302 -21.72 14.35 5.12
CA LYS A 302 -23.06 14.75 4.68
C LYS A 302 -23.43 14.16 3.32
N LEU A 303 -22.50 14.14 2.38
CA LEU A 303 -22.73 13.59 1.05
C LEU A 303 -22.99 12.09 1.13
N VAL A 304 -22.18 11.29 1.83
CA VAL A 304 -22.38 9.84 1.91
C VAL A 304 -23.65 9.49 2.68
N LYS A 305 -23.97 10.19 3.75
CA LYS A 305 -25.22 10.01 4.52
C LYS A 305 -26.48 10.36 3.74
N SER A 306 -26.39 11.18 2.71
CA SER A 306 -27.54 11.44 1.82
C SER A 306 -27.98 10.21 1.00
N TYR A 307 -27.14 9.16 0.90
CA TYR A 307 -27.46 7.91 0.24
C TYR A 307 -28.01 6.83 1.20
N GLY A 308 -27.87 7.00 2.51
CA GLY A 308 -28.37 6.10 3.54
C GLY A 308 -27.52 6.12 4.82
N ASP A 309 -28.12 5.73 5.95
CA ASP A 309 -27.46 5.74 7.26
C ASP A 309 -26.29 4.75 7.37
N ASP A 310 -26.31 3.68 6.57
CA ASP A 310 -25.29 2.64 6.50
C ASP A 310 -24.08 3.01 5.62
N TYR A 311 -24.10 4.20 5.01
CA TYR A 311 -22.94 4.72 4.30
C TYR A 311 -21.99 5.41 5.28
N THR A 312 -20.69 5.15 5.10
CA THR A 312 -19.63 5.64 6.01
C THR A 312 -18.46 6.22 5.23
N ILE A 313 -17.66 7.02 5.95
CA ILE A 313 -16.35 7.48 5.47
C ILE A 313 -15.25 6.86 6.31
N SER A 314 -14.08 6.69 5.72
CA SER A 314 -12.84 6.26 6.37
C SER A 314 -11.66 7.03 5.80
N THR A 315 -10.50 6.92 6.43
CA THR A 315 -9.22 7.43 5.93
C THR A 315 -8.12 6.42 6.21
N ASP A 316 -6.96 6.56 5.59
CA ASP A 316 -5.93 5.52 5.62
C ASP A 316 -4.59 5.95 6.24
N PHE A 317 -4.06 7.16 5.98
CA PHE A 317 -2.71 7.51 6.43
C PHE A 317 -2.64 8.81 7.25
N THR A 318 -1.72 8.80 8.23
CA THR A 318 -1.34 9.99 9.00
C THR A 318 0.14 9.97 9.38
N THR A 319 0.64 11.06 9.94
CA THR A 319 1.93 11.12 10.62
C THR A 319 1.76 11.47 12.10
N ALA A 320 2.69 11.05 12.94
CA ALA A 320 2.62 11.31 14.38
C ALA A 320 2.60 12.82 14.71
N ALA A 321 3.43 13.60 14.02
CA ALA A 321 3.61 15.02 14.30
C ALA A 321 2.31 15.83 14.15
N VAL A 322 1.54 15.62 13.08
CA VAL A 322 0.30 16.38 12.86
C VAL A 322 -0.79 16.07 13.89
N VAL A 323 -0.82 14.84 14.38
CA VAL A 323 -1.79 14.41 15.42
C VAL A 323 -1.53 15.13 16.74
N VAL A 324 -0.27 15.23 17.15
CA VAL A 324 0.13 15.93 18.39
C VAL A 324 0.03 17.45 18.24
N GLU A 325 0.32 17.97 17.03
CA GLU A 325 0.21 19.40 16.74
C GLU A 325 -1.24 19.92 16.80
N SER A 326 -2.22 19.09 16.40
CA SER A 326 -3.62 19.50 16.25
C SER A 326 -4.60 18.48 16.83
N PRO A 327 -4.54 18.16 18.14
CA PRO A 327 -5.39 17.12 18.74
C PRO A 327 -6.88 17.44 18.66
N LYS A 328 -7.28 18.70 18.77
CA LYS A 328 -8.69 19.14 18.62
C LYS A 328 -9.26 18.78 17.25
N MET A 329 -8.48 18.96 16.17
CA MET A 329 -8.88 18.54 14.82
C MET A 329 -9.14 17.05 14.77
N VAL A 330 -8.27 16.25 15.40
CA VAL A 330 -8.41 14.78 15.45
C VAL A 330 -9.72 14.39 16.15
N TYR A 331 -10.04 15.02 17.29
CA TYR A 331 -11.31 14.77 18.01
C TYR A 331 -12.52 15.10 17.12
N GLU A 332 -12.56 16.29 16.50
CA GLU A 332 -13.71 16.69 15.67
C GLU A 332 -13.89 15.80 14.43
N VAL A 333 -12.79 15.37 13.81
CA VAL A 333 -12.82 14.44 12.65
C VAL A 333 -13.32 13.06 13.08
N ALA A 334 -12.92 12.60 14.26
CA ALA A 334 -13.33 11.29 14.79
C ALA A 334 -14.85 11.15 14.94
N ASP A 335 -15.55 12.22 15.30
CA ASP A 335 -17.02 12.24 15.42
C ASP A 335 -17.73 11.81 14.12
N TYR A 336 -17.11 12.06 12.96
CA TYR A 336 -17.65 11.70 11.65
C TYR A 336 -17.13 10.35 11.14
N ILE A 337 -15.82 10.08 11.30
CA ILE A 337 -15.20 8.85 10.77
C ILE A 337 -15.53 7.65 11.67
N ASN A 338 -15.49 7.85 13.01
CA ASN A 338 -15.70 6.82 14.01
C ASN A 338 -17.09 6.91 14.66
N GLU A 339 -18.07 7.40 13.90
CA GLU A 339 -19.46 7.53 14.32
C GLU A 339 -19.99 6.23 14.98
N GLY A 340 -20.82 6.37 16.02
CA GLY A 340 -21.46 5.25 16.69
C GLY A 340 -20.48 4.35 17.45
N ASN A 341 -19.37 4.89 17.93
CA ASN A 341 -18.31 4.16 18.63
C ASN A 341 -17.55 3.13 17.77
N ARG A 342 -17.59 3.27 16.45
CA ARG A 342 -16.86 2.41 15.51
C ARG A 342 -15.36 2.58 15.67
N TRP A 343 -14.63 1.48 15.74
CA TRP A 343 -13.18 1.47 15.60
C TRP A 343 -12.80 1.37 14.14
N THR A 344 -11.82 2.14 13.69
CA THR A 344 -11.25 2.08 12.34
C THR A 344 -9.74 1.96 12.41
N PHE A 345 -9.13 1.61 11.29
CA PHE A 345 -7.67 1.56 11.17
C PHE A 345 -7.16 2.85 10.55
N ILE A 346 -5.95 3.27 10.98
CA ILE A 346 -5.19 4.33 10.34
C ILE A 346 -3.72 3.93 10.28
N GLU A 347 -3.08 4.08 9.13
CA GLU A 347 -1.67 3.77 8.98
C GLU A 347 -0.78 4.95 9.37
N MET A 348 0.32 4.64 10.07
CA MET A 348 1.31 5.62 10.49
C MET A 348 2.72 5.11 10.24
N GLY A 349 3.46 5.77 9.37
CA GLY A 349 4.89 5.49 9.25
C GLY A 349 5.64 5.96 10.50
N ILE A 350 5.98 5.07 11.41
CA ILE A 350 6.86 5.34 12.58
C ILE A 350 8.31 5.37 12.11
N GLU A 351 8.70 4.41 11.32
CA GLU A 351 9.95 4.12 10.64
C GLU A 351 11.11 3.82 11.59
N SER A 352 11.39 4.65 12.59
CA SER A 352 12.47 4.42 13.56
C SER A 352 12.20 5.13 14.88
N GLY A 353 12.65 4.50 15.98
CA GLY A 353 12.72 5.11 17.31
C GLY A 353 14.03 5.88 17.55
N SER A 354 14.94 5.91 16.57
CA SER A 354 16.23 6.59 16.72
C SER A 354 16.19 8.04 16.22
N PRO A 355 16.36 9.05 17.11
CA PRO A 355 16.45 10.45 16.69
C PRO A 355 17.52 10.70 15.63
N ARG A 356 18.66 9.98 15.70
CA ARG A 356 19.75 10.08 14.73
C ARG A 356 19.32 9.69 13.33
N ILE A 357 18.58 8.59 13.19
CA ILE A 357 18.03 8.11 11.91
C ILE A 357 16.96 9.08 11.40
N ILE A 358 16.05 9.54 12.28
CA ILE A 358 15.02 10.54 11.94
C ILE A 358 15.67 11.80 11.38
N LYS A 359 16.67 12.38 12.08
CA LYS A 359 17.40 13.57 11.65
C LYS A 359 18.06 13.40 10.29
N ARG A 360 18.65 12.23 10.06
CA ARG A 360 19.47 11.96 8.86
C ARG A 360 18.64 11.70 7.61
N LEU A 361 17.56 10.94 7.72
CA LEU A 361 16.83 10.41 6.56
C LEU A 361 15.43 10.99 6.39
N MET A 362 14.85 11.55 7.44
CA MET A 362 13.44 11.93 7.45
C MET A 362 13.12 13.07 8.44
N ALA A 363 14.01 14.06 8.54
CA ALA A 363 13.84 15.17 9.50
C ALA A 363 12.51 15.92 9.37
N GLY A 364 11.95 16.00 8.16
CA GLY A 364 10.63 16.61 7.93
C GLY A 364 9.47 15.85 8.57
N LYS A 365 9.68 14.56 8.91
CA LYS A 365 8.65 13.72 9.54
C LYS A 365 8.36 14.12 10.98
N ALA A 366 9.37 14.64 11.69
CA ALA A 366 9.23 15.13 13.05
C ALA A 366 8.64 16.55 13.13
N LYS A 367 8.79 17.36 12.08
CA LYS A 367 8.36 18.77 12.11
C LYS A 367 6.87 18.95 12.42
N PRO A 368 6.48 19.95 13.24
CA PRO A 368 7.30 21.11 13.71
C PRO A 368 8.23 20.79 14.88
N PHE A 369 8.19 19.60 15.43
CA PHE A 369 9.03 19.16 16.55
C PHE A 369 10.45 18.80 16.10
N THR A 370 11.32 18.53 17.07
CA THR A 370 12.69 18.09 16.79
C THR A 370 12.78 16.56 16.62
N PRO A 371 13.82 16.05 15.95
CA PRO A 371 14.04 14.60 15.87
C PRO A 371 14.19 13.92 17.24
N GLU A 372 14.72 14.63 18.23
CA GLU A 372 14.93 14.13 19.60
C GLU A 372 13.59 13.87 20.32
N GLN A 373 12.57 14.67 20.03
CA GLN A 373 11.20 14.51 20.57
C GLN A 373 10.39 13.43 19.86
N TYR A 374 10.86 12.94 18.69
CA TYR A 374 10.05 12.09 17.83
C TYR A 374 9.54 10.80 18.51
N PRO A 375 10.31 10.05 19.32
CA PRO A 375 9.78 8.89 20.03
C PRO A 375 8.63 9.23 20.99
N ASP A 376 8.67 10.40 21.65
CA ASP A 376 7.61 10.87 22.55
C ASP A 376 6.36 11.22 21.77
N ILE A 377 6.52 11.90 20.65
CA ILE A 377 5.43 12.27 19.73
C ILE A 377 4.74 11.04 19.16
N VAL A 378 5.49 9.98 18.81
CA VAL A 378 4.92 8.73 18.33
C VAL A 378 4.02 8.10 19.41
N GLU A 379 4.49 8.01 20.66
CA GLU A 379 3.70 7.45 21.75
C GLU A 379 2.44 8.29 22.02
N GLU A 380 2.58 9.62 22.15
CA GLU A 380 1.49 10.55 22.38
C GLU A 380 0.45 10.51 21.25
N SER A 381 0.90 10.53 20.00
CA SER A 381 0.00 10.50 18.84
C SER A 381 -0.85 9.22 18.78
N ILE A 382 -0.24 8.06 19.10
CA ILE A 382 -0.97 6.79 19.16
C ILE A 382 -1.99 6.82 20.29
N GLY A 383 -1.65 7.41 21.44
CA GLY A 383 -2.59 7.63 22.56
C GLY A 383 -3.80 8.45 22.11
N ILE A 384 -3.57 9.62 21.51
CA ILE A 384 -4.64 10.50 20.98
C ILE A 384 -5.52 9.75 19.97
N LEU A 385 -4.94 8.99 19.03
CA LEU A 385 -5.69 8.22 18.05
C LEU A 385 -6.50 7.09 18.72
N ASN A 386 -5.94 6.38 19.70
CA ASN A 386 -6.66 5.34 20.43
C ASN A 386 -7.84 5.90 21.23
N ASP A 387 -7.68 7.06 21.90
CA ASP A 387 -8.77 7.75 22.62
C ASP A 387 -9.92 8.10 21.66
N ASN A 388 -9.62 8.27 20.40
CA ASN A 388 -10.57 8.57 19.31
C ASN A 388 -10.93 7.35 18.45
N ARG A 389 -10.70 6.13 18.94
CA ARG A 389 -11.09 4.85 18.34
C ARG A 389 -10.43 4.54 17.00
N TRP A 390 -9.19 4.97 16.78
CA TRP A 390 -8.34 4.41 15.74
C TRP A 390 -7.41 3.34 16.30
N VAL A 391 -7.33 2.21 15.61
CA VAL A 391 -6.24 1.25 15.74
C VAL A 391 -5.13 1.67 14.79
N VAL A 392 -3.96 1.98 15.33
CA VAL A 392 -2.84 2.43 14.49
C VAL A 392 -2.13 1.24 13.88
N VAL A 393 -1.90 1.29 12.56
CA VAL A 393 -1.02 0.36 11.85
C VAL A 393 0.32 1.07 11.66
N GLY A 394 1.28 0.77 12.55
CA GLY A 394 2.58 1.43 12.62
C GLY A 394 3.66 0.65 11.84
N THR A 395 4.33 1.29 10.90
CA THR A 395 5.45 0.69 10.17
C THR A 395 6.79 1.12 10.74
N MET A 396 7.75 0.20 10.84
CA MET A 396 9.13 0.46 11.29
C MET A 396 10.12 -0.17 10.32
N ILE A 397 11.03 0.63 9.77
CA ILE A 397 11.95 0.18 8.71
C ILE A 397 13.29 -0.26 9.32
N LEU A 398 13.74 -1.45 8.92
CA LEU A 398 15.03 -2.02 9.29
C LEU A 398 16.03 -1.95 8.15
N ASN A 399 17.31 -1.88 8.51
CA ASN A 399 18.44 -1.79 7.59
C ASN A 399 18.43 -0.48 6.77
N LEU A 400 17.95 0.60 7.38
CA LEU A 400 18.11 1.94 6.80
C LEU A 400 19.61 2.26 6.61
N PRO A 401 20.00 2.93 5.52
CA PRO A 401 21.40 3.25 5.28
C PRO A 401 22.06 3.93 6.47
N GLY A 402 23.14 3.32 6.97
CA GLY A 402 23.90 3.80 8.13
C GLY A 402 23.24 3.57 9.49
N GLU A 403 22.25 2.70 9.58
CA GLU A 403 21.67 2.21 10.83
C GLU A 403 22.71 1.37 11.61
N THR A 404 22.82 1.62 12.90
CA THR A 404 23.72 0.94 13.83
C THR A 404 22.96 0.12 14.85
N ASP A 405 23.66 -0.67 15.67
CA ASP A 405 23.04 -1.45 16.74
C ASP A 405 22.38 -0.55 17.80
N ASP A 406 22.94 0.63 18.09
CA ASP A 406 22.31 1.61 18.99
C ASP A 406 20.94 2.09 18.47
N ASP A 407 20.80 2.23 17.15
CA ASP A 407 19.51 2.61 16.55
C ASP A 407 18.47 1.49 16.70
N ILE A 408 18.91 0.22 16.56
CA ILE A 408 18.03 -0.92 16.80
C ILE A 408 17.61 -1.01 18.28
N ILE A 409 18.52 -0.70 19.21
CA ILE A 409 18.19 -0.60 20.63
C ILE A 409 17.12 0.48 20.85
N LYS A 410 17.24 1.65 20.22
CA LYS A 410 16.21 2.70 20.28
C LYS A 410 14.88 2.25 19.69
N ASN A 411 14.90 1.46 18.63
CA ASN A 411 13.68 0.86 18.08
C ASN A 411 13.04 -0.13 19.07
N LEU A 412 13.82 -0.94 19.78
CA LEU A 412 13.35 -1.85 20.82
C LEU A 412 12.77 -1.09 22.02
N GLU A 413 13.43 -0.02 22.48
CA GLU A 413 12.93 0.85 23.56
C GLU A 413 11.57 1.45 23.17
N LEU A 414 11.42 1.92 21.93
CA LEU A 414 10.13 2.42 21.46
C LEU A 414 9.06 1.32 21.45
N LEU A 415 9.36 0.11 20.97
CA LEU A 415 8.41 -1.01 21.04
C LEU A 415 7.95 -1.30 22.47
N ASP A 416 8.84 -1.17 23.47
CA ASP A 416 8.49 -1.34 24.87
C ASP A 416 7.52 -0.26 25.37
N ARG A 417 7.71 0.98 24.97
CA ARG A 417 6.80 2.09 25.28
C ARG A 417 5.40 1.87 24.67
N LEU A 418 5.35 1.33 23.47
CA LEU A 418 4.10 1.10 22.74
C LEU A 418 3.31 -0.13 23.21
N LYS A 419 3.80 -0.91 24.17
CA LYS A 419 3.17 -2.19 24.60
C LYS A 419 1.70 -2.08 24.98
N LYS A 420 1.32 -0.99 25.66
CA LYS A 420 -0.05 -0.81 26.20
C LYS A 420 -0.99 -0.10 25.21
N LEU A 421 -0.47 0.38 24.09
CA LEU A 421 -1.24 1.10 23.08
C LEU A 421 -1.76 0.15 22.01
N LYS A 422 -2.93 0.45 21.46
CA LYS A 422 -3.51 -0.29 20.32
C LYS A 422 -2.79 0.09 19.03
N VAL A 423 -1.67 -0.58 18.79
CA VAL A 423 -0.85 -0.39 17.60
C VAL A 423 -0.32 -1.71 17.07
N ILE A 424 -0.58 -1.95 15.80
CA ILE A 424 -0.06 -3.08 15.02
C ILE A 424 1.29 -2.66 14.44
N THR A 425 2.40 -3.16 14.98
CA THR A 425 3.75 -2.74 14.60
C THR A 425 4.34 -3.66 13.53
N TRP A 426 4.37 -3.23 12.26
CA TRP A 426 4.97 -4.00 11.18
C TRP A 426 6.45 -3.65 10.97
N PRO A 427 7.37 -4.61 11.16
CA PRO A 427 8.77 -4.43 10.77
C PRO A 427 8.89 -4.56 9.26
N LEU A 428 9.39 -3.53 8.58
CA LEU A 428 9.59 -3.52 7.14
C LEU A 428 11.08 -3.66 6.79
N PRO A 429 11.46 -4.49 5.81
CA PRO A 429 12.80 -4.39 5.25
C PRO A 429 12.95 -3.08 4.46
N PHE A 430 14.11 -2.43 4.58
CA PHE A 430 14.42 -1.27 3.75
C PHE A 430 14.38 -1.64 2.27
N ILE A 431 13.63 -0.87 1.49
CA ILE A 431 13.58 -0.94 0.04
C ILE A 431 14.21 0.34 -0.53
N PRO A 432 15.25 0.22 -1.38
CA PRO A 432 15.92 1.38 -1.94
C PRO A 432 15.04 2.09 -2.98
N MET A 433 14.46 3.21 -2.58
CA MET A 433 13.62 4.07 -3.43
C MET A 433 13.96 5.55 -3.21
N GLY A 434 13.32 6.43 -3.95
CA GLY A 434 13.50 7.87 -3.84
C GLY A 434 14.96 8.30 -4.04
N ALA A 435 15.46 9.14 -3.14
CA ALA A 435 16.86 9.57 -3.16
C ALA A 435 17.86 8.45 -2.78
N LEU A 436 17.35 7.34 -2.25
CA LEU A 436 18.14 6.16 -1.87
C LEU A 436 18.08 5.04 -2.91
N ARG A 437 17.42 5.26 -4.05
CA ARG A 437 17.44 4.34 -5.20
C ARG A 437 18.89 4.01 -5.59
N HIS A 438 19.15 2.79 -6.00
CA HIS A 438 20.48 2.25 -6.31
C HIS A 438 21.39 1.96 -5.09
N ARG A 439 20.82 1.94 -3.88
CA ARG A 439 21.47 1.33 -2.73
C ARG A 439 21.23 -0.18 -2.70
N ASP A 440 22.01 -0.88 -1.88
CA ASP A 440 21.84 -2.32 -1.73
C ASP A 440 20.51 -2.65 -1.07
N PHE A 441 19.87 -3.72 -1.56
CA PHE A 441 18.69 -4.28 -0.94
C PHE A 441 19.00 -4.91 0.42
N THR A 442 18.02 -4.91 1.30
CA THR A 442 18.07 -5.64 2.56
C THR A 442 18.19 -7.15 2.29
N ILE A 443 19.23 -7.77 2.84
CA ILE A 443 19.38 -9.23 2.80
C ILE A 443 18.58 -9.81 3.96
N LEU A 444 17.39 -10.34 3.67
CA LEU A 444 16.41 -10.75 4.67
C LEU A 444 16.93 -11.80 5.65
N ASP A 445 17.67 -12.80 5.17
CA ASP A 445 18.29 -13.82 6.02
C ASP A 445 19.32 -13.25 6.99
N LYS A 446 20.14 -12.29 6.55
CA LYS A 446 21.13 -11.65 7.43
C LYS A 446 20.46 -10.90 8.58
N MET A 447 19.29 -10.31 8.35
CA MET A 447 18.54 -9.64 9.42
C MET A 447 18.04 -10.63 10.48
N LEU A 448 17.60 -11.82 10.06
CA LEU A 448 17.15 -12.86 11.00
C LEU A 448 18.33 -13.55 11.72
N LEU A 449 19.50 -13.64 11.08
CA LEU A 449 20.69 -14.24 11.69
C LEU A 449 21.42 -13.28 12.67
N ASP A 450 21.19 -11.98 12.54
CA ASP A 450 21.68 -11.00 13.51
C ASP A 450 20.81 -11.02 14.78
N PRO A 451 21.39 -11.31 15.98
CA PRO A 451 20.56 -11.50 17.19
C PRO A 451 19.76 -10.26 17.59
N LEU A 452 20.27 -9.05 17.35
CA LEU A 452 19.62 -7.82 17.77
C LEU A 452 18.47 -7.45 16.79
N ARG A 453 18.72 -7.56 15.50
CA ARG A 453 17.73 -7.32 14.45
C ARG A 453 16.66 -8.39 14.44
N GLY A 454 17.07 -9.66 14.62
CA GLY A 454 16.15 -10.79 14.77
C GLY A 454 15.24 -10.64 15.99
N GLU A 455 15.77 -10.18 17.15
CA GLU A 455 14.97 -9.85 18.31
C GLU A 455 13.93 -8.77 17.99
N PHE A 456 14.35 -7.66 17.35
CA PHE A 456 13.44 -6.59 16.97
C PHE A 456 12.32 -7.08 16.05
N ILE A 457 12.67 -7.78 14.95
CA ILE A 457 11.69 -8.31 13.99
C ILE A 457 10.68 -9.22 14.72
N THR A 458 11.18 -10.12 15.54
CA THR A 458 10.34 -11.10 16.24
C THR A 458 9.40 -10.42 17.24
N ARG A 459 9.88 -9.45 18.03
CA ARG A 459 9.06 -8.70 19.01
C ARG A 459 8.02 -7.83 18.31
N ALA A 460 8.39 -7.13 17.22
CA ALA A 460 7.47 -6.33 16.44
C ALA A 460 6.36 -7.21 15.82
N LEU A 461 6.70 -8.36 15.25
CA LEU A 461 5.72 -9.30 14.70
C LEU A 461 4.82 -9.94 15.78
N ILE A 462 5.34 -10.27 16.96
CA ILE A 462 4.51 -10.74 18.08
C ILE A 462 3.49 -9.66 18.46
N LYS A 463 3.92 -8.41 18.61
CA LYS A 463 3.02 -7.28 18.89
C LYS A 463 1.99 -7.11 17.78
N ALA A 464 2.42 -7.09 16.51
CA ALA A 464 1.53 -6.95 15.37
C ALA A 464 0.46 -8.05 15.33
N LEU A 465 0.85 -9.31 15.48
CA LEU A 465 -0.07 -10.44 15.44
C LEU A 465 -1.01 -10.47 16.65
N SER A 466 -0.53 -10.09 17.86
CA SER A 466 -1.37 -10.00 19.05
C SER A 466 -2.46 -8.93 18.87
N GLU A 467 -2.10 -7.72 18.44
CA GLU A 467 -3.07 -6.65 18.18
C GLU A 467 -3.99 -6.97 17.00
N SER A 468 -3.46 -7.62 15.95
CA SER A 468 -4.28 -8.06 14.82
C SER A 468 -5.31 -9.11 15.23
N LYS A 469 -4.99 -9.98 16.20
CA LYS A 469 -5.93 -10.94 16.77
C LYS A 469 -7.08 -10.23 17.48
N ASP A 470 -6.75 -9.26 18.35
CA ASP A 470 -7.73 -8.49 19.11
C ASP A 470 -8.59 -7.61 18.18
N SER A 471 -8.03 -7.23 17.02
CA SER A 471 -8.72 -6.44 15.99
C SER A 471 -9.31 -7.28 14.85
N LEU A 472 -9.14 -8.61 14.86
CA LEU A 472 -9.60 -9.49 13.78
C LEU A 472 -11.12 -9.45 13.62
N GLU A 473 -11.85 -9.26 14.70
CA GLU A 473 -13.30 -9.09 14.69
C GLU A 473 -13.69 -7.85 13.86
N LEU A 474 -13.00 -6.73 14.06
CA LEU A 474 -13.20 -5.51 13.28
C LEU A 474 -12.86 -5.70 11.78
N ALA A 475 -11.82 -6.47 11.49
CA ALA A 475 -11.41 -6.73 10.12
C ALA A 475 -12.39 -7.64 9.35
N VAL A 476 -13.02 -8.61 10.04
CA VAL A 476 -14.00 -9.52 9.43
C VAL A 476 -15.43 -9.02 9.49
N ASP A 477 -15.74 -7.98 10.28
CA ASP A 477 -17.09 -7.40 10.38
C ASP A 477 -17.63 -6.88 9.04
N LYS A 478 -16.73 -6.46 8.15
CA LYS A 478 -17.07 -6.04 6.78
C LYS A 478 -17.41 -7.21 5.83
N MET A 479 -17.24 -8.47 6.26
CA MET A 479 -17.53 -9.64 5.41
C MET A 479 -19.01 -9.95 5.39
N TYR A 480 -19.55 -10.13 4.18
CA TYR A 480 -20.98 -10.26 3.91
C TYR A 480 -21.64 -11.56 4.41
N ASN A 481 -20.88 -12.61 4.75
CA ASN A 481 -21.43 -13.91 5.12
C ASN A 481 -21.04 -14.31 6.55
N PRO A 482 -22.01 -14.46 7.49
CA PRO A 482 -21.76 -14.80 8.88
C PRO A 482 -21.02 -16.13 9.09
N ILE A 483 -21.28 -17.13 8.27
CA ILE A 483 -20.63 -18.46 8.37
C ILE A 483 -19.16 -18.32 7.96
N THR A 484 -18.90 -17.67 6.83
CA THR A 484 -17.54 -17.39 6.35
C THR A 484 -16.76 -16.55 7.36
N LYS A 485 -17.40 -15.53 7.95
CA LYS A 485 -16.84 -14.70 9.03
C LYS A 485 -16.38 -15.58 10.20
N SER A 486 -17.26 -16.45 10.72
CA SER A 486 -16.94 -17.32 11.86
C SER A 486 -15.79 -18.30 11.54
N ILE A 487 -15.79 -18.89 10.36
CA ILE A 487 -14.71 -19.81 9.92
C ILE A 487 -13.39 -19.09 9.83
N ILE A 488 -13.33 -17.93 9.17
CA ILE A 488 -12.11 -17.14 9.01
C ILE A 488 -11.61 -16.64 10.37
N PHE A 489 -12.50 -16.20 11.25
CA PHE A 489 -12.15 -15.77 12.60
C PHE A 489 -11.50 -16.91 13.41
N ASN A 490 -12.11 -18.10 13.43
CA ASN A 490 -11.58 -19.22 14.20
C ASN A 490 -10.27 -19.78 13.63
N ILE A 491 -10.19 -19.95 12.32
CA ILE A 491 -8.96 -20.40 11.65
C ILE A 491 -7.86 -19.34 11.80
N GLY A 492 -8.19 -18.07 11.61
CA GLY A 492 -7.25 -16.96 11.78
C GLY A 492 -6.66 -16.92 13.19
N ASN A 493 -7.50 -17.01 14.22
CA ASN A 493 -7.07 -17.06 15.62
C ASN A 493 -6.15 -18.26 15.90
N TYR A 494 -6.48 -19.44 15.36
CA TYR A 494 -5.64 -20.63 15.53
C TYR A 494 -4.25 -20.44 14.90
N ILE A 495 -4.21 -19.97 13.66
CA ILE A 495 -2.96 -19.71 12.94
C ILE A 495 -2.12 -18.65 13.66
N ILE A 496 -2.73 -17.53 14.05
CA ILE A 496 -2.04 -16.45 14.77
C ILE A 496 -1.43 -16.96 16.06
N ASN A 497 -2.17 -17.72 16.86
CA ASN A 497 -1.66 -18.29 18.11
C ASN A 497 -0.50 -19.25 17.88
N TYR A 498 -0.59 -20.13 16.87
CA TYR A 498 0.50 -21.02 16.47
C TYR A 498 1.78 -20.25 16.13
N VAL A 499 1.65 -19.24 15.26
CA VAL A 499 2.76 -18.40 14.83
C VAL A 499 3.38 -17.63 15.99
N ILE A 500 2.58 -17.01 16.86
CA ILE A 500 3.06 -16.30 18.05
C ILE A 500 3.87 -17.22 18.96
N ASN A 501 3.41 -18.46 19.18
CA ASN A 501 4.14 -19.42 20.03
C ASN A 501 5.50 -19.77 19.41
N ARG A 502 5.55 -20.02 18.11
CA ARG A 502 6.84 -20.25 17.39
C ARG A 502 7.78 -19.06 17.50
N TYR A 503 7.26 -17.84 17.37
CA TYR A 503 8.07 -16.62 17.51
C TYR A 503 8.61 -16.45 18.94
N ARG A 504 7.86 -16.83 19.98
CA ARG A 504 8.35 -16.83 21.36
C ARG A 504 9.50 -17.81 21.58
N GLU A 505 9.44 -19.00 20.97
CA GLU A 505 10.55 -19.95 20.98
C GLU A 505 11.81 -19.33 20.33
N THR A 506 11.69 -18.76 19.14
CA THR A 506 12.79 -18.08 18.45
C THR A 506 13.35 -16.91 19.25
N LEU A 507 12.48 -16.14 19.93
CA LEU A 507 12.91 -15.02 20.78
C LEU A 507 13.76 -15.51 21.97
N ASN A 508 13.42 -16.67 22.55
CA ASN A 508 14.21 -17.29 23.63
C ASN A 508 15.59 -17.70 23.11
N GLU A 509 15.72 -18.19 21.89
CA GLU A 509 16.99 -18.50 21.24
C GLU A 509 17.87 -17.25 21.05
N TYR A 510 17.33 -16.14 20.55
CA TYR A 510 18.05 -14.88 20.44
C TYR A 510 18.55 -14.37 21.79
N ASN A 511 17.72 -14.42 22.82
CA ASN A 511 18.10 -14.03 24.18
C ASN A 511 19.23 -14.92 24.73
N TYR A 512 19.19 -16.22 24.49
CA TYR A 512 20.26 -17.13 24.87
C TYR A 512 21.59 -16.81 24.18
N ILE A 513 21.57 -16.56 22.87
CA ILE A 513 22.77 -16.21 22.09
C ILE A 513 23.38 -14.90 22.59
N LYS A 514 22.54 -13.88 22.84
CA LYS A 514 22.94 -12.58 23.35
C LYS A 514 23.63 -12.69 24.71
N THR A 515 23.04 -13.42 25.64
CA THR A 515 23.60 -13.66 26.98
C THR A 515 24.94 -14.39 26.90
N ARG A 516 25.08 -15.38 25.99
CA ARG A 516 26.33 -16.11 25.79
C ARG A 516 27.42 -15.25 25.19
N LYS A 517 27.07 -14.34 24.28
CA LYS A 517 28.02 -13.38 23.68
C LYS A 517 28.54 -12.39 24.73
N GLN A 518 27.65 -11.80 25.53
CA GLN A 518 28.00 -10.91 26.63
C GLN A 518 28.93 -11.57 27.67
N LYS A 519 28.62 -12.81 28.06
CA LYS A 519 29.50 -13.57 28.98
C LYS A 519 30.89 -13.81 28.38
N ARG A 520 31.00 -14.05 27.07
CA ARG A 520 32.31 -14.23 26.40
C ARG A 520 33.11 -12.92 26.30
N GLU A 521 32.45 -11.78 26.09
CA GLU A 521 33.05 -10.48 26.08
C GLU A 521 33.59 -10.10 27.47
N ILE A 522 32.80 -10.27 28.52
CA ILE A 522 33.22 -10.06 29.92
C ILE A 522 34.44 -10.95 30.26
N LEU A 523 34.41 -12.23 29.86
CA LEU A 523 35.56 -13.12 30.09
C LEU A 523 36.84 -12.71 29.32
N ARG A 524 36.68 -12.09 28.15
CA ARG A 524 37.84 -11.55 27.38
C ARG A 524 38.41 -10.26 27.94
N GLU A 525 37.57 -9.45 28.58
CA GLU A 525 37.99 -8.21 29.25
C GLU A 525 38.57 -8.46 30.65
N THR A 526 38.29 -9.64 31.24
CA THR A 526 38.74 -10.03 32.56
C THR A 526 40.01 -10.90 32.52
N LEU A 527 40.38 -11.47 31.37
CA LEU A 527 41.62 -12.19 31.09
C LEU A 527 42.61 -11.31 30.30
#